data_d9afb4a4810506a13e2f6891a23262c0
#
_entry.id   d9afb4a4810506a13e2f6891a23262c0
#
_cell.length_a   1.000
_cell.length_b   1.000
_cell.length_c   1.000
_cell.angle_alpha   90.00
_cell.angle_beta   90.00
_cell.angle_gamma   90.00
#
_symmetry.space_group_name_H-M   'P 1'
#
loop_
_entity.id
_entity.type
_entity.pdbx_description
1 polymer ?
#
loop_
_entity_poly.entity_id
_entity_poly.type
_entity_poly.pdbx_seq_one_letter_code
_entity_poly.pdbx_strand_id
1 'polypeptide(L)'
;MDFVEGLPPSGSANALLVVVDKLSKFAHFIPLRHPFTAAIVARLFMDNIYQLHGMPLAIISDRDRIFTSAFWKTLFSIAGTTLRMSSAYHPQTDGQTERVNQCLETYLRCFAHACPSRWTQWIALAEFWYNSSHHSSLGRSPFEVLYGFPPRHFGLCPPTATPVADLSSWLDDRALMISVIQQHLSRAQTRMKRQADKHRSERSFAVGDWVFLKVQPYVQSSLARRANQKLAFRFFGPY
;
A
#
# COMPACT_ATOMS: atom_id res chain seq x y z
N MET A 1 -5.18 -3.55 -7.67
CA MET A 1 -4.32 -2.65 -8.47
C MET A 1 -4.94 -1.28 -8.49
N ASP A 2 -4.12 -0.24 -8.47
CA ASP A 2 -4.56 1.15 -8.39
C ASP A 2 -3.48 2.10 -8.95
N PHE A 3 -3.86 3.34 -9.29
CA PHE A 3 -2.93 4.37 -9.72
C PHE A 3 -2.78 5.44 -8.63
N VAL A 4 -1.54 5.88 -8.40
CA VAL A 4 -1.26 7.09 -7.62
C VAL A 4 -0.87 8.18 -8.61
N GLU A 5 -1.79 9.11 -8.81
CA GLU A 5 -1.63 10.24 -9.71
C GLU A 5 -1.38 11.55 -8.95
N GLY A 6 -1.07 12.62 -9.68
CA GLY A 6 -0.82 13.94 -9.08
C GLY A 6 0.55 14.08 -8.42
N LEU A 7 1.47 13.16 -8.65
CA LEU A 7 2.85 13.27 -8.21
C LEU A 7 3.60 14.31 -9.07
N PRO A 8 4.54 15.05 -8.48
CA PRO A 8 5.37 15.98 -9.24
C PRO A 8 6.22 15.22 -10.26
N PRO A 9 6.53 15.81 -11.41
CA PRO A 9 7.42 15.20 -12.39
C PRO A 9 8.77 14.84 -11.76
N SER A 10 9.21 13.58 -11.95
CA SER A 10 10.49 13.07 -11.47
C SER A 10 11.09 12.18 -12.56
N GLY A 11 12.13 12.67 -13.22
CA GLY A 11 12.67 12.01 -14.41
C GLY A 11 11.60 11.86 -15.50
N SER A 12 11.33 10.63 -15.92
CA SER A 12 10.30 10.31 -16.93
C SER A 12 8.93 9.98 -16.33
N ALA A 13 8.73 10.08 -15.01
CA ALA A 13 7.51 9.65 -14.34
C ALA A 13 6.80 10.78 -13.59
N ASN A 14 5.48 10.70 -13.50
CA ASN A 14 4.62 11.59 -12.71
C ASN A 14 3.41 10.86 -12.10
N ALA A 15 3.40 9.54 -12.18
CA ALA A 15 2.39 8.67 -11.60
C ALA A 15 3.03 7.33 -11.20
N LEU A 16 2.30 6.51 -10.42
CA LEU A 16 2.69 5.17 -10.02
C LEU A 16 1.55 4.19 -10.30
N LEU A 17 1.90 3.01 -10.79
CA LEU A 17 1.03 1.84 -10.74
C LEU A 17 1.38 1.06 -9.46
N VAL A 18 0.40 0.84 -8.61
CA VAL A 18 0.52 0.05 -7.38
C VAL A 18 -0.18 -1.29 -7.58
N VAL A 19 0.58 -2.36 -7.41
CA VAL A 19 0.07 -3.73 -7.49
C VAL A 19 0.33 -4.43 -6.17
N VAL A 20 -0.71 -4.97 -5.55
CA VAL A 20 -0.61 -5.63 -4.24
C VAL A 20 -1.14 -7.04 -4.36
N ASP A 21 -0.36 -8.03 -3.95
CA ASP A 21 -0.85 -9.38 -3.78
C ASP A 21 -1.77 -9.47 -2.56
N LYS A 22 -2.97 -10.00 -2.77
CA LYS A 22 -4.00 -10.03 -1.74
C LYS A 22 -3.68 -10.98 -0.59
N LEU A 23 -2.93 -12.03 -0.84
CA LEU A 23 -2.56 -13.03 0.17
C LEU A 23 -1.36 -12.57 0.98
N SER A 24 -0.21 -12.38 0.32
CA SER A 24 1.05 -12.05 0.96
C SER A 24 1.17 -10.58 1.38
N LYS A 25 0.32 -9.70 0.84
CA LYS A 25 0.40 -8.23 0.95
C LYS A 25 1.66 -7.64 0.30
N PHE A 26 2.40 -8.46 -0.45
CA PHE A 26 3.55 -7.98 -1.19
C PHE A 26 3.12 -6.95 -2.22
N ALA A 27 3.82 -5.83 -2.29
CA ALA A 27 3.46 -4.71 -3.14
C ALA A 27 4.58 -4.37 -4.12
N HIS A 28 4.20 -3.97 -5.32
CA HIS A 28 5.09 -3.38 -6.33
C HIS A 28 4.68 -1.95 -6.62
N PHE A 29 5.66 -1.06 -6.70
CA PHE A 29 5.50 0.36 -6.99
C PHE A 29 6.20 0.69 -8.31
N ILE A 30 5.42 0.79 -9.39
CA ILE A 30 5.96 0.91 -10.75
C ILE A 30 5.76 2.34 -11.25
N PRO A 31 6.85 3.13 -11.43
CA PRO A 31 6.76 4.48 -12.00
C PRO A 31 6.23 4.46 -13.43
N LEU A 32 5.33 5.39 -13.75
CA LEU A 32 4.84 5.59 -15.10
C LEU A 32 4.59 7.07 -15.38
N ARG A 33 4.49 7.41 -16.67
CA ARG A 33 4.26 8.77 -17.14
C ARG A 33 2.83 8.94 -17.63
N HIS A 34 2.11 9.86 -17.01
CA HIS A 34 0.81 10.28 -17.52
C HIS A 34 0.99 11.30 -18.66
N PRO A 35 0.22 11.24 -19.78
CA PRO A 35 -0.85 10.28 -20.05
C PRO A 35 -0.31 8.90 -20.47
N PHE A 36 -0.95 7.84 -20.00
CA PHE A 36 -0.60 6.45 -20.32
C PHE A 36 -1.78 5.71 -20.95
N THR A 37 -1.48 4.67 -21.71
CA THR A 37 -2.48 3.84 -22.39
C THR A 37 -2.55 2.46 -21.74
N ALA A 38 -3.64 1.73 -21.99
CA ALA A 38 -3.79 0.34 -21.50
C ALA A 38 -2.64 -0.57 -21.97
N ALA A 39 -2.11 -0.35 -23.19
CA ALA A 39 -0.98 -1.11 -23.71
C ALA A 39 0.33 -0.85 -22.94
N ILE A 40 0.58 0.40 -22.54
CA ILE A 40 1.75 0.75 -21.71
C ILE A 40 1.63 0.11 -20.34
N VAL A 41 0.46 0.21 -19.69
CA VAL A 41 0.23 -0.38 -18.38
C VAL A 41 0.33 -1.91 -18.42
N ALA A 42 -0.20 -2.53 -19.48
CA ALA A 42 -0.07 -3.99 -19.68
C ALA A 42 1.39 -4.42 -19.83
N ARG A 43 2.21 -3.66 -20.59
CA ARG A 43 3.64 -3.95 -20.72
C ARG A 43 4.33 -3.85 -19.36
N LEU A 44 4.09 -2.77 -18.60
CA LEU A 44 4.65 -2.62 -17.25
C LEU A 44 4.23 -3.75 -16.32
N PHE A 45 2.99 -4.21 -16.43
CA PHE A 45 2.52 -5.39 -15.70
C PHE A 45 3.29 -6.65 -16.08
N MET A 46 3.49 -6.90 -17.38
CA MET A 46 4.25 -8.07 -17.86
C MET A 46 5.71 -8.02 -17.42
N ASP A 47 6.36 -6.85 -17.53
CA ASP A 47 7.77 -6.69 -17.22
C ASP A 47 8.08 -6.75 -15.71
N ASN A 48 7.14 -6.33 -14.85
CA ASN A 48 7.40 -6.21 -13.40
C ASN A 48 6.64 -7.24 -12.55
N ILE A 49 5.48 -7.72 -12.99
CA ILE A 49 4.64 -8.62 -12.20
C ILE A 49 4.67 -10.03 -12.78
N TYR A 50 4.30 -10.16 -14.06
CA TYR A 50 4.26 -11.47 -14.71
C TYR A 50 5.62 -12.15 -14.71
N GLN A 51 6.69 -11.42 -15.00
CA GLN A 51 8.07 -11.93 -15.00
C GLN A 51 8.46 -12.57 -13.64
N LEU A 52 7.97 -12.03 -12.55
CA LEU A 52 8.35 -12.46 -11.19
C LEU A 52 7.39 -13.49 -10.60
N HIS A 53 6.10 -13.38 -10.92
CA HIS A 53 5.03 -14.09 -10.20
C HIS A 53 4.12 -14.92 -11.11
N GLY A 54 4.25 -14.81 -12.42
CA GLY A 54 3.31 -15.42 -13.36
C GLY A 54 1.98 -14.68 -13.45
N MET A 55 1.01 -15.27 -14.19
CA MET A 55 -0.33 -14.68 -14.33
C MET A 55 -1.18 -14.93 -13.07
N PRO A 56 -1.82 -13.89 -12.53
CA PRO A 56 -2.73 -14.06 -11.40
C PRO A 56 -4.04 -14.72 -11.83
N LEU A 57 -4.67 -15.46 -10.93
CA LEU A 57 -6.00 -16.03 -11.15
C LEU A 57 -7.07 -14.94 -11.27
N ALA A 58 -6.92 -13.84 -10.54
CA ALA A 58 -7.85 -12.72 -10.56
C ALA A 58 -7.14 -11.40 -10.29
N ILE A 59 -7.59 -10.34 -10.95
CA ILE A 59 -7.17 -8.96 -10.71
C ILE A 59 -8.36 -8.18 -10.16
N ILE A 60 -8.15 -7.49 -9.04
CA ILE A 60 -9.10 -6.55 -8.47
C ILE A 60 -8.56 -5.15 -8.73
N SER A 61 -9.35 -4.29 -9.34
CA SER A 61 -9.01 -2.90 -9.61
C SER A 61 -10.23 -2.00 -9.41
N ASP A 62 -9.99 -0.71 -9.38
CA ASP A 62 -11.03 0.29 -9.51
C ASP A 62 -11.62 0.33 -10.94
N ARG A 63 -12.50 1.30 -11.20
CA ARG A 63 -13.13 1.49 -12.50
C ARG A 63 -12.39 2.50 -13.38
N ASP A 64 -11.08 2.61 -13.23
CA ASP A 64 -10.31 3.46 -14.12
C ASP A 64 -10.48 3.05 -15.58
N ARG A 65 -10.34 4.02 -16.49
CA ARG A 65 -10.52 3.84 -17.94
C ARG A 65 -9.59 2.79 -18.52
N ILE A 66 -8.40 2.65 -17.96
CA ILE A 66 -7.41 1.65 -18.37
C ILE A 66 -7.95 0.25 -18.10
N PHE A 67 -8.38 -0.01 -16.87
CA PHE A 67 -8.85 -1.32 -16.44
C PHE A 67 -10.23 -1.70 -17.03
N THR A 68 -11.02 -0.70 -17.42
CA THR A 68 -12.32 -0.93 -18.09
C THR A 68 -12.19 -1.05 -19.61
N SER A 69 -11.02 -0.77 -20.19
CA SER A 69 -10.80 -0.78 -21.64
C SER A 69 -10.99 -2.17 -22.26
N ALA A 70 -11.42 -2.20 -23.52
CA ALA A 70 -11.55 -3.45 -24.27
C ALA A 70 -10.21 -4.19 -24.38
N PHE A 71 -9.13 -3.45 -24.61
CA PHE A 71 -7.77 -4.02 -24.69
C PHE A 71 -7.41 -4.79 -23.41
N TRP A 72 -7.61 -4.16 -22.24
CA TRP A 72 -7.31 -4.77 -20.95
C TRP A 72 -8.14 -6.02 -20.69
N LYS A 73 -9.44 -5.95 -20.94
CA LYS A 73 -10.37 -7.07 -20.78
C LYS A 73 -9.99 -8.25 -21.69
N THR A 74 -9.70 -7.98 -22.97
CA THR A 74 -9.35 -9.03 -23.93
C THR A 74 -8.02 -9.69 -23.55
N LEU A 75 -6.99 -8.90 -23.20
CA LEU A 75 -5.68 -9.41 -22.82
C LEU A 75 -5.80 -10.41 -21.65
N PHE A 76 -6.45 -10.01 -20.57
CA PHE A 76 -6.55 -10.87 -19.39
C PHE A 76 -7.56 -12.01 -19.54
N SER A 77 -8.56 -11.86 -20.39
CA SER A 77 -9.46 -12.96 -20.76
C SER A 77 -8.70 -14.06 -21.50
N ILE A 78 -7.84 -13.70 -22.46
CA ILE A 78 -6.99 -14.68 -23.19
C ILE A 78 -6.00 -15.34 -22.23
N ALA A 79 -5.48 -14.60 -21.26
CA ALA A 79 -4.59 -15.12 -20.23
C ALA A 79 -5.29 -15.98 -19.16
N GLY A 80 -6.60 -16.14 -19.21
CA GLY A 80 -7.36 -16.90 -18.22
C GLY A 80 -7.52 -16.21 -16.86
N THR A 81 -7.23 -14.90 -16.78
CA THR A 81 -7.33 -14.11 -15.55
C THR A 81 -8.72 -13.49 -15.41
N THR A 82 -9.35 -13.68 -14.27
CA THR A 82 -10.65 -13.07 -13.95
C THR A 82 -10.47 -11.62 -13.52
N LEU A 83 -11.11 -10.67 -14.21
CA LEU A 83 -11.14 -9.26 -13.82
C LEU A 83 -12.33 -8.98 -12.90
N ARG A 84 -12.06 -8.42 -11.71
CA ARG A 84 -13.06 -8.04 -10.73
C ARG A 84 -12.97 -6.54 -10.47
N MET A 85 -14.00 -5.79 -10.86
CA MET A 85 -14.07 -4.35 -10.63
C MET A 85 -14.64 -4.08 -9.24
N SER A 86 -14.03 -3.16 -8.49
CA SER A 86 -14.61 -2.67 -7.25
C SER A 86 -15.93 -1.96 -7.53
N SER A 87 -16.93 -2.14 -6.66
CA SER A 87 -18.19 -1.42 -6.81
C SER A 87 -18.02 0.01 -6.30
N ALA A 88 -18.69 0.96 -6.95
CA ALA A 88 -18.65 2.39 -6.60
C ALA A 88 -19.10 2.69 -5.15
N TYR A 89 -19.76 1.73 -4.50
CA TYR A 89 -20.34 1.87 -3.15
C TYR A 89 -19.67 0.99 -2.08
N HIS A 90 -18.65 0.21 -2.43
CA HIS A 90 -17.88 -0.62 -1.50
C HIS A 90 -16.38 -0.41 -1.68
N PRO A 91 -15.83 0.71 -1.22
CA PRO A 91 -14.39 0.99 -1.26
C PRO A 91 -13.58 -0.05 -0.45
N GLN A 92 -14.24 -0.83 0.40
CA GLN A 92 -13.62 -1.91 1.19
C GLN A 92 -13.07 -3.06 0.33
N THR A 93 -13.51 -3.20 -0.92
CA THR A 93 -13.00 -4.26 -1.81
C THR A 93 -11.56 -3.98 -2.22
N ASP A 94 -11.17 -2.69 -2.25
CA ASP A 94 -9.82 -2.21 -2.57
C ASP A 94 -9.11 -1.53 -1.38
N GLY A 95 -9.68 -1.61 -0.19
CA GLY A 95 -9.13 -0.98 1.03
C GLY A 95 -7.70 -1.41 1.39
N GLN A 96 -7.21 -2.50 0.78
CA GLN A 96 -5.81 -2.91 0.92
C GLN A 96 -4.89 -2.03 0.08
N THR A 97 -5.21 -1.80 -1.18
CA THR A 97 -4.42 -0.96 -2.09
C THR A 97 -4.44 0.50 -1.61
N GLU A 98 -5.61 0.99 -1.17
CA GLU A 98 -5.74 2.32 -0.57
C GLU A 98 -4.82 2.50 0.65
N ARG A 99 -4.74 1.50 1.54
CA ARG A 99 -3.85 1.54 2.69
C ARG A 99 -2.38 1.51 2.29
N VAL A 100 -2.01 0.73 1.28
CA VAL A 100 -0.66 0.70 0.71
C VAL A 100 -0.31 2.05 0.11
N ASN A 101 -1.22 2.67 -0.64
CA ASN A 101 -1.04 4.01 -1.20
C ASN A 101 -0.79 5.05 -0.10
N GLN A 102 -1.54 5.03 1.00
CA GLN A 102 -1.32 5.92 2.14
C GLN A 102 0.07 5.71 2.78
N CYS A 103 0.51 4.46 2.92
CA CYS A 103 1.85 4.15 3.43
C CYS A 103 2.93 4.67 2.49
N LEU A 104 2.79 4.42 1.18
CA LEU A 104 3.70 4.89 0.15
C LEU A 104 3.79 6.42 0.10
N GLU A 105 2.65 7.11 0.09
CA GLU A 105 2.61 8.58 0.12
C GLU A 105 3.29 9.14 1.37
N THR A 106 3.08 8.52 2.52
CA THR A 106 3.73 8.91 3.76
C THR A 106 5.25 8.74 3.67
N TYR A 107 5.70 7.62 3.13
CA TYR A 107 7.10 7.36 2.88
C TYR A 107 7.70 8.41 1.92
N LEU A 108 7.09 8.60 0.76
CA LEU A 108 7.56 9.57 -0.23
C LEU A 108 7.58 10.99 0.33
N ARG A 109 6.60 11.36 1.14
CA ARG A 109 6.56 12.67 1.81
C ARG A 109 7.74 12.86 2.76
N CYS A 110 8.17 11.81 3.45
CA CYS A 110 9.34 11.87 4.33
C CYS A 110 10.63 12.09 3.55
N PHE A 111 10.78 11.47 2.37
CA PHE A 111 12.04 11.48 1.60
C PHE A 111 12.11 12.53 0.53
N ALA A 112 11.00 12.76 -0.16
CA ALA A 112 10.96 13.71 -1.26
C ALA A 112 10.62 15.14 -0.81
N HIS A 113 10.41 15.38 0.51
CA HIS A 113 10.03 16.71 1.00
C HIS A 113 11.01 17.79 0.61
N ALA A 114 12.32 17.53 0.73
CA ALA A 114 13.36 18.48 0.37
C ALA A 114 13.55 18.62 -1.15
N CYS A 115 13.25 17.59 -1.92
CA CYS A 115 13.42 17.57 -3.37
C CYS A 115 12.32 16.74 -4.05
N PRO A 116 11.09 17.27 -4.16
CA PRO A 116 9.93 16.52 -4.67
C PRO A 116 10.13 15.98 -6.09
N SER A 117 10.95 16.63 -6.91
CA SER A 117 11.25 16.17 -8.27
C SER A 117 12.15 14.95 -8.37
N ARG A 118 12.59 14.39 -7.24
CA ARG A 118 13.47 13.19 -7.20
C ARG A 118 12.80 11.98 -6.55
N TRP A 119 11.50 11.96 -6.41
CA TRP A 119 10.81 10.87 -5.71
C TRP A 119 11.03 9.50 -6.34
N THR A 120 11.25 9.40 -7.66
CA THR A 120 11.51 8.13 -8.34
C THR A 120 12.76 7.41 -7.83
N GLN A 121 13.76 8.15 -7.36
CA GLN A 121 15.00 7.57 -6.80
C GLN A 121 14.73 6.77 -5.50
N TRP A 122 13.61 7.05 -4.84
CA TRP A 122 13.24 6.47 -3.56
C TRP A 122 12.27 5.28 -3.67
N ILE A 123 11.73 5.03 -4.88
CA ILE A 123 10.69 4.01 -5.07
C ILE A 123 11.19 2.61 -4.74
N ALA A 124 12.37 2.22 -5.20
CA ALA A 124 12.92 0.90 -4.89
C ALA A 124 13.12 0.69 -3.37
N LEU A 125 13.53 1.75 -2.66
CA LEU A 125 13.66 1.69 -1.20
C LEU A 125 12.31 1.69 -0.49
N ALA A 126 11.32 2.42 -1.02
CA ALA A 126 9.96 2.41 -0.50
C ALA A 126 9.33 1.03 -0.64
N GLU A 127 9.50 0.39 -1.80
CA GLU A 127 9.03 -0.97 -2.06
C GLU A 127 9.69 -1.98 -1.14
N PHE A 128 11.01 -1.95 -1.03
CA PHE A 128 11.75 -2.83 -0.12
C PHE A 128 11.35 -2.61 1.33
N TRP A 129 11.25 -1.35 1.77
CA TRP A 129 10.82 -1.02 3.13
C TRP A 129 9.41 -1.54 3.42
N TYR A 130 8.44 -1.29 2.52
CA TYR A 130 7.08 -1.76 2.72
C TYR A 130 7.05 -3.30 2.83
N ASN A 131 7.69 -3.99 1.90
CA ASN A 131 7.68 -5.45 1.83
C ASN A 131 8.47 -6.10 2.96
N SER A 132 9.46 -5.44 3.54
CA SER A 132 10.27 -5.93 4.67
C SER A 132 9.71 -5.54 6.04
N SER A 133 8.76 -4.62 6.10
CA SER A 133 8.15 -4.18 7.36
C SER A 133 7.16 -5.21 7.91
N HIS A 134 7.08 -5.31 9.24
CA HIS A 134 6.11 -6.18 9.91
C HIS A 134 4.68 -5.76 9.58
N HIS A 135 3.88 -6.68 9.09
CA HIS A 135 2.48 -6.46 8.76
C HIS A 135 1.58 -7.11 9.82
N SER A 136 0.81 -6.31 10.57
CA SER A 136 0.04 -6.76 11.73
C SER A 136 -0.95 -7.89 11.44
N SER A 137 -1.57 -7.92 10.25
CA SER A 137 -2.50 -8.99 9.89
C SER A 137 -1.83 -10.27 9.39
N LEU A 138 -0.52 -10.22 9.08
CA LEU A 138 0.26 -11.39 8.68
C LEU A 138 1.09 -11.94 9.84
N GLY A 139 1.37 -11.13 10.87
CA GLY A 139 2.31 -11.43 11.94
C GLY A 139 3.78 -11.52 11.46
N ARG A 140 4.03 -11.17 10.20
CA ARG A 140 5.34 -11.23 9.50
C ARG A 140 5.43 -10.13 8.47
N SER A 141 6.58 -10.01 7.82
CA SER A 141 6.70 -9.13 6.66
C SER A 141 6.07 -9.75 5.40
N PRO A 142 5.55 -8.97 4.46
CA PRO A 142 5.12 -9.46 3.15
C PRO A 142 6.21 -10.26 2.42
N PHE A 143 7.46 -9.85 2.56
CA PHE A 143 8.62 -10.53 1.99
C PHE A 143 8.75 -11.96 2.54
N GLU A 144 8.66 -12.14 3.87
CA GLU A 144 8.74 -13.48 4.49
C GLU A 144 7.58 -14.38 4.06
N VAL A 145 6.38 -13.81 3.90
CA VAL A 145 5.22 -14.59 3.44
C VAL A 145 5.39 -15.06 2.01
N LEU A 146 5.99 -14.22 1.14
CA LEU A 146 6.18 -14.55 -0.26
C LEU A 146 7.35 -15.51 -0.48
N TYR A 147 8.50 -15.25 0.16
CA TYR A 147 9.75 -15.97 -0.11
C TYR A 147 10.10 -17.04 0.92
N GLY A 148 9.40 -17.08 2.07
CA GLY A 148 9.63 -18.08 3.12
C GLY A 148 10.79 -17.79 4.06
N PHE A 149 11.54 -16.70 3.87
CA PHE A 149 12.67 -16.31 4.72
C PHE A 149 12.69 -14.78 4.91
N PRO A 150 13.29 -14.29 6.03
CA PRO A 150 13.35 -12.86 6.29
C PRO A 150 14.28 -12.15 5.30
N PRO A 151 13.94 -10.90 4.91
CA PRO A 151 14.78 -10.12 4.01
C PRO A 151 16.12 -9.79 4.69
N ARG A 152 17.21 -9.94 3.95
CA ARG A 152 18.50 -9.45 4.40
C ARG A 152 18.62 -7.95 4.12
N HIS A 153 18.79 -7.17 5.17
CA HIS A 153 19.01 -5.74 5.04
C HIS A 153 20.47 -5.47 4.72
N PHE A 154 20.69 -4.85 3.58
CA PHE A 154 22.01 -4.40 3.19
C PHE A 154 22.43 -3.21 4.09
N GLY A 155 23.54 -3.31 4.80
CA GLY A 155 24.04 -2.25 5.68
C GLY A 155 23.73 -2.41 7.17
N LEU A 156 23.12 -3.56 7.59
CA LEU A 156 23.04 -3.89 9.04
C LEU A 156 24.28 -4.61 9.55
N CYS A 157 25.19 -5.06 8.68
CA CYS A 157 26.52 -5.46 9.10
C CYS A 157 27.36 -4.21 9.35
N PRO A 158 28.11 -4.13 10.47
CA PRO A 158 29.08 -3.07 10.64
C PRO A 158 29.99 -3.05 9.41
N PRO A 159 30.29 -1.88 8.84
CA PRO A 159 31.11 -1.79 7.64
C PRO A 159 32.47 -2.41 7.95
N THR A 160 32.73 -3.58 7.43
CA THR A 160 34.07 -4.08 7.29
C THR A 160 34.74 -3.08 6.33
N ALA A 161 35.80 -2.43 6.79
CA ALA A 161 36.52 -1.44 6.02
C ALA A 161 36.76 -1.97 4.58
N THR A 162 36.04 -1.42 3.62
CA THR A 162 36.19 -1.83 2.23
C THR A 162 37.30 -0.99 1.61
N PRO A 163 38.23 -1.60 0.86
CA PRO A 163 39.29 -0.87 0.22
C PRO A 163 38.83 0.03 -0.95
N VAL A 164 37.53 -0.02 -1.28
CA VAL A 164 36.94 0.75 -2.38
C VAL A 164 36.20 1.95 -1.80
N ALA A 165 36.77 3.15 -1.95
CA ALA A 165 36.24 4.39 -1.38
C ALA A 165 34.80 4.70 -1.83
N ASP A 166 34.50 4.53 -3.11
CA ASP A 166 33.15 4.75 -3.66
C ASP A 166 32.11 3.83 -3.05
N LEU A 167 32.48 2.57 -2.77
CA LEU A 167 31.58 1.60 -2.13
C LEU A 167 31.36 1.95 -0.65
N SER A 168 32.42 2.38 0.05
CA SER A 168 32.31 2.84 1.44
C SER A 168 31.37 4.02 1.56
N SER A 169 31.56 5.06 0.73
CA SER A 169 30.68 6.24 0.70
C SER A 169 29.21 5.86 0.42
N TRP A 170 29.00 4.99 -0.54
CA TRP A 170 27.63 4.52 -0.86
C TRP A 170 26.99 3.73 0.28
N LEU A 171 27.77 2.92 1.02
CA LEU A 171 27.28 2.18 2.19
C LEU A 171 26.94 3.12 3.34
N ASP A 172 27.76 4.14 3.58
CA ASP A 172 27.57 5.14 4.63
C ASP A 172 26.33 5.99 4.36
N ASP A 173 26.15 6.45 3.12
CA ASP A 173 24.96 7.17 2.68
C ASP A 173 23.69 6.34 2.89
N ARG A 174 23.76 5.04 2.59
CA ARG A 174 22.65 4.13 2.74
C ARG A 174 22.34 3.85 4.21
N ALA A 175 23.35 3.68 5.07
CA ALA A 175 23.19 3.49 6.52
C ALA A 175 22.56 4.73 7.17
N LEU A 176 23.06 5.92 6.82
CA LEU A 176 22.50 7.19 7.27
C LEU A 176 21.04 7.32 6.83
N MET A 177 20.72 6.97 5.59
CA MET A 177 19.39 6.99 5.04
C MET A 177 18.43 6.07 5.79
N ILE A 178 18.82 4.83 6.09
CA ILE A 178 18.01 3.89 6.87
C ILE A 178 17.71 4.46 8.27
N SER A 179 18.68 5.07 8.92
CA SER A 179 18.49 5.69 10.25
C SER A 179 17.49 6.86 10.20
N VAL A 180 17.58 7.70 9.18
CA VAL A 180 16.65 8.81 8.95
C VAL A 180 15.22 8.28 8.67
N ILE A 181 15.11 7.23 7.86
CA ILE A 181 13.84 6.54 7.61
C ILE A 181 13.20 6.08 8.90
N GLN A 182 13.92 5.33 9.72
CA GLN A 182 13.41 4.80 10.99
C GLN A 182 12.92 5.91 11.91
N GLN A 183 13.68 7.02 12.01
CA GLN A 183 13.27 8.16 12.81
C GLN A 183 11.98 8.83 12.30
N HIS A 184 11.88 9.08 10.98
CA HIS A 184 10.70 9.69 10.40
C HIS A 184 9.45 8.82 10.54
N LEU A 185 9.59 7.51 10.34
CA LEU A 185 8.49 6.55 10.50
C LEU A 185 8.04 6.46 11.95
N SER A 186 8.96 6.39 12.90
CA SER A 186 8.63 6.40 14.34
C SER A 186 7.89 7.67 14.73
N ARG A 187 8.33 8.84 14.24
CA ARG A 187 7.63 10.12 14.46
C ARG A 187 6.25 10.13 13.82
N ALA A 188 6.11 9.60 12.59
CA ALA A 188 4.82 9.50 11.90
C ALA A 188 3.86 8.57 12.64
N GLN A 189 4.31 7.40 13.05
CA GLN A 189 3.52 6.45 13.85
C GLN A 189 3.07 7.05 15.19
N THR A 190 3.96 7.75 15.89
CA THR A 190 3.64 8.43 17.15
C THR A 190 2.60 9.52 16.93
N ARG A 191 2.70 10.29 15.84
CA ARG A 191 1.72 11.33 15.50
C ARG A 191 0.36 10.71 15.16
N MET A 192 0.33 9.64 14.35
CA MET A 192 -0.90 8.93 14.01
C MET A 192 -1.56 8.33 15.24
N LYS A 193 -0.77 7.72 16.14
CA LYS A 193 -1.25 7.19 17.41
C LYS A 193 -1.84 8.29 18.26
N ARG A 194 -1.12 9.40 18.49
CA ARG A 194 -1.63 10.55 19.26
C ARG A 194 -2.92 11.11 18.69
N GLN A 195 -3.05 11.20 17.37
CA GLN A 195 -4.27 11.68 16.74
C GLN A 195 -5.44 10.69 16.89
N ALA A 196 -5.17 9.41 16.73
CA ALA A 196 -6.18 8.38 16.93
C ALA A 196 -6.64 8.30 18.39
N ASP A 197 -5.71 8.44 19.33
CA ASP A 197 -5.98 8.34 20.77
C ASP A 197 -6.60 9.63 21.36
N LYS A 198 -6.48 10.77 20.69
CA LYS A 198 -7.02 12.06 21.16
C LYS A 198 -8.53 12.02 21.48
N HIS A 199 -9.27 11.15 20.82
CA HIS A 199 -10.72 10.97 21.00
C HIS A 199 -11.09 9.57 21.51
N ARG A 200 -10.10 8.80 21.96
CA ARG A 200 -10.30 7.48 22.56
C ARG A 200 -10.10 7.55 24.05
N SER A 201 -11.07 7.04 24.82
CA SER A 201 -10.89 6.72 26.24
C SER A 201 -10.44 5.24 26.31
N GLU A 202 -9.44 4.95 27.13
CA GLU A 202 -9.12 3.56 27.48
C GLU A 202 -10.33 2.98 28.24
N ARG A 203 -10.95 1.96 27.65
CA ARG A 203 -12.03 1.21 28.26
C ARG A 203 -11.73 -0.27 28.08
N SER A 204 -11.72 -1.00 29.17
CA SER A 204 -11.73 -2.45 29.18
C SER A 204 -13.17 -2.92 29.38
N PHE A 205 -13.60 -3.90 28.59
CA PHE A 205 -14.91 -4.52 28.74
C PHE A 205 -14.73 -5.96 29.22
N ALA A 206 -15.56 -6.40 30.15
CA ALA A 206 -15.64 -7.77 30.58
C ALA A 206 -16.86 -8.48 29.97
N VAL A 207 -16.84 -9.80 29.95
CA VAL A 207 -18.01 -10.57 29.53
C VAL A 207 -19.15 -10.33 30.52
N GLY A 208 -20.29 -9.82 30.02
CA GLY A 208 -21.43 -9.40 30.82
C GLY A 208 -21.65 -7.90 30.93
N ASP A 209 -20.71 -7.08 30.43
CA ASP A 209 -20.89 -5.63 30.38
C ASP A 209 -21.88 -5.22 29.28
N TRP A 210 -22.75 -4.30 29.61
CA TRP A 210 -23.70 -3.72 28.65
C TRP A 210 -22.99 -2.70 27.76
N VAL A 211 -23.03 -2.90 26.45
CA VAL A 211 -22.34 -2.05 25.49
C VAL A 211 -23.26 -1.52 24.39
N PHE A 212 -22.95 -0.32 23.89
CA PHE A 212 -23.56 0.21 22.68
C PHE A 212 -22.68 -0.09 21.46
N LEU A 213 -23.24 -0.75 20.48
CA LEU A 213 -22.57 -1.05 19.22
C LEU A 213 -22.70 0.14 18.27
N LYS A 214 -21.56 0.71 17.86
CA LYS A 214 -21.52 1.71 16.78
C LYS A 214 -21.59 1.01 15.44
N VAL A 215 -22.72 1.11 14.80
CA VAL A 215 -22.96 0.46 13.49
C VAL A 215 -22.46 1.35 12.35
N GLN A 216 -21.62 0.82 11.49
CA GLN A 216 -21.22 1.51 10.27
C GLN A 216 -22.34 1.48 9.23
N PRO A 217 -22.73 2.62 8.62
CA PRO A 217 -23.95 2.74 7.82
C PRO A 217 -24.06 1.78 6.63
N TYR A 218 -22.91 1.36 6.08
CA TYR A 218 -22.84 0.63 4.82
C TYR A 218 -22.66 -0.89 4.94
N VAL A 219 -22.34 -1.40 6.13
CA VAL A 219 -21.87 -2.80 6.28
C VAL A 219 -22.88 -3.70 6.98
N GLN A 220 -23.79 -3.16 7.75
CA GLN A 220 -24.65 -3.95 8.65
C GLN A 220 -26.13 -3.67 8.43
N SER A 221 -26.61 -3.81 7.19
CA SER A 221 -28.04 -3.71 6.85
C SER A 221 -28.90 -4.83 7.48
N SER A 222 -28.26 -5.93 7.93
CA SER A 222 -28.93 -7.06 8.58
C SER A 222 -29.32 -6.78 10.03
N LEU A 223 -28.64 -5.87 10.73
CA LEU A 223 -28.90 -5.56 12.15
C LEU A 223 -30.04 -4.58 12.39
N ALA A 224 -30.33 -3.71 11.42
CA ALA A 224 -31.49 -2.81 11.48
C ALA A 224 -31.85 -2.31 10.07
N ARG A 225 -33.11 -2.49 9.66
CA ARG A 225 -33.66 -1.83 8.46
C ARG A 225 -33.77 -0.34 8.74
N ARG A 226 -33.05 0.49 7.96
CA ARG A 226 -33.03 1.93 8.11
C ARG A 226 -33.71 2.59 6.92
N ALA A 227 -34.73 3.40 7.22
CA ALA A 227 -35.43 4.18 6.20
C ALA A 227 -34.52 5.30 5.61
N ASN A 228 -33.56 5.82 6.38
CA ASN A 228 -32.62 6.84 5.94
C ASN A 228 -31.27 6.67 6.64
N GLN A 229 -30.19 6.44 5.87
CA GLN A 229 -28.85 6.17 6.41
C GLN A 229 -28.20 7.39 7.05
N LYS A 230 -28.53 8.61 6.60
CA LYS A 230 -27.95 9.86 7.13
C LYS A 230 -28.60 10.32 8.43
N LEU A 231 -29.87 10.01 8.63
CA LEU A 231 -30.67 10.45 9.78
C LEU A 231 -30.90 9.34 10.82
N ALA A 232 -30.46 8.12 10.58
CA ALA A 232 -30.59 7.01 11.52
C ALA A 232 -29.56 7.10 12.66
N PHE A 233 -29.93 6.54 13.82
CA PHE A 233 -29.02 6.41 14.94
C PHE A 233 -27.74 5.65 14.54
N ARG A 234 -26.62 6.07 15.09
CA ARG A 234 -25.32 5.43 14.85
C ARG A 234 -24.95 4.40 15.91
N PHE A 235 -25.58 4.45 17.05
CA PHE A 235 -25.34 3.55 18.17
C PHE A 235 -26.59 2.77 18.45
N PHE A 236 -26.44 1.47 18.62
CA PHE A 236 -27.51 0.52 18.93
C PHE A 236 -27.13 -0.24 20.19
N GLY A 237 -28.10 -0.51 21.06
CA GLY A 237 -27.94 -1.18 22.32
C GLY A 237 -28.83 -0.56 23.40
N PRO A 238 -28.62 -0.96 24.64
CA PRO A 238 -27.54 -1.82 25.16
C PRO A 238 -27.73 -3.29 24.80
N TYR A 239 -26.62 -3.97 24.51
CA TYR A 239 -26.57 -5.41 24.33
C TYR A 239 -25.79 -6.04 25.47
#